data_94937e1122499528d5a039e6c0d5b8cd
#
_entry.id   94937e1122499528d5a039e6c0d5b8cd
#
_cell.length_a   1.000
_cell.length_b   1.000
_cell.length_c   1.000
_cell.angle_alpha   90.00
_cell.angle_beta   90.00
_cell.angle_gamma   90.00
#
_symmetry.space_group_name_H-M   'P 1'
#
loop_
_entity.id
_entity.type
_entity.pdbx_description
1 polymer ?
#
loop_
_entity_poly.entity_id
_entity_poly.type
_entity_poly.pdbx_seq_one_letter_code
_entity_poly.pdbx_strand_id
1 'polypeptide(L)'
;AQDWSFDGIFGTYDQAALRRGLQVHQEVCASCHGLKLVAYRNLGAVGFSADEIKAIAGEFEVTDGPNDDGDMFTRPARPADRFASPFENVQAARASNNGALPPDLSLITKARKGGGDYIYALLSGYAEEPPADFELADGMYYNKVFPGHQIAMNPPLGDDAVEYTDGTKATTAQMAKD
;
A
#
# COMPACT_ATOMS: atom_id res chain seq x y z
N ALA A 1 -3.92 -19.92 5.48
CA ALA A 1 -2.66 -19.58 4.81
C ALA A 1 -2.88 -19.58 3.31
N GLN A 2 -2.26 -18.64 2.61
CA GLN A 2 -2.26 -18.59 1.15
C GLN A 2 -1.14 -19.45 0.60
N ASP A 3 -1.29 -19.86 -0.65
CA ASP A 3 -0.21 -20.49 -1.41
C ASP A 3 0.58 -19.37 -2.11
N TRP A 4 1.74 -19.02 -1.54
CA TRP A 4 2.58 -17.95 -2.05
C TRP A 4 3.68 -18.50 -2.97
N SER A 5 3.87 -17.92 -4.14
CA SER A 5 4.92 -18.31 -5.09
C SER A 5 6.34 -18.17 -4.51
N PHE A 6 6.50 -17.31 -3.52
CA PHE A 6 7.78 -17.05 -2.85
C PHE A 6 8.02 -17.90 -1.60
N ASP A 7 7.12 -18.82 -1.24
CA ASP A 7 7.29 -19.72 -0.10
C ASP A 7 8.29 -20.83 -0.40
N GLY A 8 8.96 -21.30 0.66
CA GLY A 8 9.94 -22.38 0.60
C GLY A 8 11.31 -21.95 0.06
N ILE A 9 12.23 -22.92 0.02
CA ILE A 9 13.64 -22.68 -0.34
C ILE A 9 13.87 -22.38 -1.82
N PHE A 10 12.92 -22.70 -2.67
CA PHE A 10 12.93 -22.42 -4.11
C PHE A 10 11.88 -21.40 -4.53
N GLY A 11 11.24 -20.76 -3.55
CA GLY A 11 10.21 -19.75 -3.81
C GLY A 11 10.77 -18.55 -4.56
N THR A 12 9.99 -18.03 -5.50
CA THR A 12 10.30 -16.83 -6.28
C THR A 12 9.09 -15.92 -6.35
N TYR A 13 9.32 -14.63 -6.40
CA TYR A 13 8.22 -13.67 -6.60
C TYR A 13 7.68 -13.74 -8.02
N ASP A 14 6.35 -13.80 -8.14
CA ASP A 14 5.66 -13.61 -9.42
C ASP A 14 5.69 -12.12 -9.80
N GLN A 15 6.42 -11.80 -10.86
CA GLN A 15 6.57 -10.41 -11.31
C GLN A 15 5.25 -9.81 -11.82
N ALA A 16 4.36 -10.61 -12.40
CA ALA A 16 3.05 -10.13 -12.83
C ALA A 16 2.18 -9.76 -11.62
N ALA A 17 2.17 -10.58 -10.57
CA ALA A 17 1.50 -10.26 -9.31
C ALA A 17 2.08 -9.01 -8.66
N LEU A 18 3.40 -8.85 -8.62
CA LEU A 18 4.05 -7.66 -8.07
C LEU A 18 3.71 -6.38 -8.87
N ARG A 19 3.58 -6.46 -10.20
CA ARG A 19 3.15 -5.33 -11.03
C ARG A 19 1.69 -4.95 -10.73
N ARG A 20 0.80 -5.92 -10.61
CA ARG A 20 -0.60 -5.70 -10.22
C ARG A 20 -0.68 -5.13 -8.81
N GLY A 21 0.09 -5.66 -7.86
CA GLY A 21 0.18 -5.15 -6.49
C GLY A 21 0.68 -3.70 -6.43
N LEU A 22 1.64 -3.32 -7.27
CA LEU A 22 2.05 -1.93 -7.40
C LEU A 22 0.90 -1.05 -7.88
N GLN A 23 0.12 -1.49 -8.87
CA GLN A 23 -1.05 -0.76 -9.35
C GLN A 23 -2.09 -0.58 -8.22
N VAL A 24 -2.41 -1.65 -7.48
CA VAL A 24 -3.30 -1.55 -6.31
C VAL A 24 -2.76 -0.57 -5.27
N HIS A 25 -1.45 -0.62 -5.01
CA HIS A 25 -0.85 0.35 -4.10
C HIS A 25 -1.02 1.79 -4.59
N GLN A 26 -0.71 2.07 -5.85
CA GLN A 26 -0.77 3.42 -6.42
C GLN A 26 -2.20 3.98 -6.48
N GLU A 27 -3.16 3.16 -6.90
CA GLU A 27 -4.54 3.60 -7.11
C GLU A 27 -5.40 3.60 -5.83
N VAL A 28 -5.06 2.74 -4.86
CA VAL A 28 -5.85 2.58 -3.63
C VAL A 28 -5.07 2.97 -2.37
N CYS A 29 -3.93 2.31 -2.10
CA CYS A 29 -3.25 2.40 -0.81
C CYS A 29 -2.47 3.71 -0.62
N ALA A 30 -1.88 4.24 -1.70
CA ALA A 30 -0.97 5.38 -1.67
C ALA A 30 -1.64 6.69 -1.25
N SER A 31 -2.97 6.77 -1.26
CA SER A 31 -3.73 7.92 -0.74
C SER A 31 -3.56 8.12 0.77
N CYS A 32 -3.25 7.04 1.51
CA CYS A 32 -3.10 7.06 2.95
C CYS A 32 -1.77 6.50 3.45
N HIS A 33 -1.15 5.57 2.71
CA HIS A 33 0.04 4.84 3.14
C HIS A 33 1.28 5.18 2.29
N GLY A 34 2.40 5.43 2.94
CA GLY A 34 3.68 5.64 2.30
C GLY A 34 4.48 4.34 2.10
N LEU A 35 5.50 4.41 1.23
CA LEU A 35 6.55 3.42 0.99
C LEU A 35 7.94 4.09 1.15
N LYS A 36 8.18 4.74 2.26
CA LYS A 36 9.33 5.62 2.47
C LYS A 36 10.71 4.94 2.38
N LEU A 37 10.77 3.61 2.46
CA LEU A 37 12.02 2.85 2.33
C LEU A 37 12.23 2.30 0.92
N VAL A 38 11.28 2.47 0.01
CA VAL A 38 11.36 2.02 -1.38
C VAL A 38 11.69 3.20 -2.27
N ALA A 39 12.73 3.07 -3.11
CA ALA A 39 13.02 4.03 -4.16
C ALA A 39 12.39 3.56 -5.48
N TYR A 40 12.04 4.50 -6.38
CA TYR A 40 11.47 4.15 -7.69
C TYR A 40 12.38 3.20 -8.48
N ARG A 41 13.71 3.35 -8.41
CA ARG A 41 14.66 2.43 -9.05
C ARG A 41 14.51 0.97 -8.61
N ASN A 42 13.96 0.70 -7.43
CA ASN A 42 13.75 -0.66 -6.93
C ASN A 42 12.69 -1.42 -7.75
N LEU A 43 11.85 -0.72 -8.51
CA LEU A 43 10.88 -1.32 -9.44
C LEU A 43 11.55 -2.14 -10.54
N GLY A 44 12.83 -1.93 -10.83
CA GLY A 44 13.61 -2.79 -11.72
C GLY A 44 13.66 -4.24 -11.26
N ALA A 45 13.67 -4.49 -9.95
CA ALA A 45 13.67 -5.84 -9.39
C ALA A 45 12.34 -6.59 -9.63
N VAL A 46 11.25 -5.86 -9.92
CA VAL A 46 9.93 -6.42 -10.23
C VAL A 46 9.58 -6.32 -11.72
N GLY A 47 10.58 -6.15 -12.57
CA GLY A 47 10.47 -6.28 -14.01
C GLY A 47 10.09 -5.01 -14.77
N PHE A 48 10.16 -3.81 -14.13
CA PHE A 48 10.00 -2.55 -14.84
C PHE A 48 11.30 -2.14 -15.53
N SER A 49 11.21 -1.67 -16.77
CA SER A 49 12.34 -1.09 -17.50
C SER A 49 12.74 0.27 -16.94
N ALA A 50 13.94 0.74 -17.28
CA ALA A 50 14.42 2.05 -16.86
C ALA A 50 13.50 3.21 -17.31
N ASP A 51 12.93 3.10 -18.51
CA ASP A 51 12.03 4.11 -19.07
C ASP A 51 10.66 4.10 -18.34
N GLU A 52 10.11 2.92 -18.04
CA GLU A 52 8.89 2.79 -17.23
C GLU A 52 9.12 3.38 -15.83
N ILE A 53 10.24 3.05 -15.18
CA ILE A 53 10.58 3.59 -13.85
C ILE A 53 10.69 5.11 -13.88
N LYS A 54 11.31 5.66 -14.92
CA LYS A 54 11.43 7.11 -15.08
C LYS A 54 10.07 7.77 -15.29
N ALA A 55 9.20 7.16 -16.09
CA ALA A 55 7.83 7.64 -16.31
C ALA A 55 7.02 7.61 -15.03
N ILE A 56 7.00 6.48 -14.32
CA ILE A 56 6.30 6.33 -13.03
C ILE A 56 6.80 7.36 -12.01
N ALA A 57 8.12 7.51 -11.85
CA ALA A 57 8.67 8.49 -10.92
C ALA A 57 8.24 9.92 -11.28
N GLY A 58 8.26 10.27 -12.57
CA GLY A 58 7.92 11.60 -13.06
C GLY A 58 6.47 12.04 -12.83
N GLU A 59 5.57 11.12 -12.50
CA GLU A 59 4.18 11.43 -12.14
C GLU A 59 4.05 12.02 -10.72
N PHE A 60 5.10 11.91 -9.91
CA PHE A 60 5.10 12.36 -8.53
C PHE A 60 6.03 13.56 -8.34
N GLU A 61 5.67 14.43 -7.41
CA GLU A 61 6.50 15.55 -7.02
C GLU A 61 7.21 15.26 -5.69
N VAL A 62 8.43 15.71 -5.59
CA VAL A 62 9.24 15.66 -4.36
C VAL A 62 9.81 17.02 -4.04
N THR A 63 9.91 17.34 -2.75
CA THR A 63 10.61 18.53 -2.29
C THR A 63 12.11 18.27 -2.31
N ASP A 64 12.85 19.19 -2.92
CA ASP A 64 14.31 19.16 -3.05
C ASP A 64 14.90 20.51 -2.63
N GLY A 65 16.20 20.57 -2.49
CA GLY A 65 16.88 21.80 -2.11
C GLY A 65 17.74 21.64 -0.84
N PRO A 66 18.19 22.77 -0.26
CA PRO A 66 17.93 24.12 -0.74
C PRO A 66 18.67 24.45 -2.07
N ASN A 67 18.10 25.39 -2.85
CA ASN A 67 18.79 25.98 -3.99
C ASN A 67 19.88 26.96 -3.53
N ASP A 68 20.53 27.65 -4.46
CA ASP A 68 21.62 28.60 -4.16
C ASP A 68 21.14 29.79 -3.32
N ASP A 69 19.85 30.11 -3.34
CA ASP A 69 19.23 31.18 -2.55
C ASP A 69 18.76 30.68 -1.17
N GLY A 70 18.91 29.38 -0.88
CA GLY A 70 18.47 28.74 0.38
C GLY A 70 17.01 28.28 0.39
N ASP A 71 16.33 28.32 -0.74
CA ASP A 71 14.90 27.94 -0.83
C ASP A 71 14.71 26.47 -1.16
N MET A 72 13.73 25.87 -0.53
CA MET A 72 13.22 24.55 -0.92
C MET A 72 12.33 24.68 -2.15
N PHE A 73 12.41 23.73 -3.06
CA PHE A 73 11.62 23.73 -4.29
C PHE A 73 11.04 22.35 -4.59
N THR A 74 9.99 22.31 -5.41
CA THR A 74 9.36 21.09 -5.84
C THR A 74 9.84 20.71 -7.25
N ARG A 75 10.08 19.44 -7.48
CA ARG A 75 10.41 18.90 -8.80
C ARG A 75 9.78 17.54 -9.01
N PRO A 76 9.64 17.07 -10.27
CA PRO A 76 9.30 15.69 -10.57
C PRO A 76 10.32 14.72 -9.92
N ALA A 77 9.83 13.62 -9.39
CA ALA A 77 10.69 12.59 -8.82
C ALA A 77 11.52 11.90 -9.91
N ARG A 78 12.65 11.36 -9.48
CA ARG A 78 13.61 10.62 -10.30
C ARG A 78 13.72 9.18 -9.78
N PRO A 79 14.27 8.24 -10.55
CA PRO A 79 14.45 6.86 -10.10
C PRO A 79 15.18 6.68 -8.77
N ALA A 80 16.08 7.61 -8.41
CA ALA A 80 16.80 7.59 -7.13
C ALA A 80 15.99 8.06 -5.93
N ASP A 81 14.90 8.79 -6.16
CA ASP A 81 14.06 9.30 -5.09
C ASP A 81 13.22 8.15 -4.46
N ARG A 82 12.84 8.35 -3.21
CA ARG A 82 11.90 7.48 -2.51
C ARG A 82 10.48 7.75 -2.99
N PHE A 83 9.59 6.76 -2.84
CA PHE A 83 8.17 6.97 -3.08
C PHE A 83 7.67 8.17 -2.26
N ALA A 84 6.91 9.04 -2.91
CA ALA A 84 6.32 10.20 -2.27
C ALA A 84 5.39 9.77 -1.12
N SER A 85 5.46 10.49 -0.02
CA SER A 85 4.56 10.27 1.12
C SER A 85 3.24 10.99 0.88
N PRO A 86 2.08 10.38 1.20
CA PRO A 86 0.78 11.04 1.03
C PRO A 86 0.57 12.24 1.95
N PHE A 87 1.32 12.32 3.05
CA PHE A 87 1.23 13.39 4.04
C PHE A 87 2.62 13.94 4.35
N GLU A 88 2.70 15.24 4.55
CA GLU A 88 3.94 15.93 4.91
C GLU A 88 4.51 15.51 6.27
N ASN A 89 3.62 15.21 7.21
CA ASN A 89 3.98 14.85 8.59
C ASN A 89 2.89 14.01 9.27
N VAL A 90 3.21 13.51 10.46
CA VAL A 90 2.30 12.67 11.29
C VAL A 90 1.02 13.42 11.67
N GLN A 91 1.10 14.71 11.94
CA GLN A 91 -0.05 15.52 12.35
C GLN A 91 -1.04 15.66 11.20
N ALA A 92 -0.56 15.93 9.98
CA ALA A 92 -1.39 15.97 8.77
C ALA A 92 -2.03 14.60 8.49
N ALA A 93 -1.27 13.51 8.63
CA ALA A 93 -1.79 12.16 8.45
C ALA A 93 -2.93 11.85 9.44
N ARG A 94 -2.76 12.18 10.73
CA ARG A 94 -3.80 11.98 11.74
C ARG A 94 -5.02 12.85 11.52
N ALA A 95 -4.83 14.11 11.15
CA ALA A 95 -5.94 15.04 10.87
C ALA A 95 -6.82 14.52 9.73
N SER A 96 -6.22 13.94 8.68
CA SER A 96 -6.93 13.39 7.53
C SER A 96 -7.57 12.01 7.79
N ASN A 97 -7.23 11.35 8.90
CA ASN A 97 -7.66 9.97 9.20
C ASN A 97 -8.32 9.84 10.58
N ASN A 98 -9.11 10.83 11.00
CA ASN A 98 -9.85 10.83 12.28
C ASN A 98 -8.97 10.51 13.50
N GLY A 99 -7.73 11.00 13.51
CA GLY A 99 -6.77 10.77 14.58
C GLY A 99 -5.93 9.47 14.43
N ALA A 100 -6.32 8.56 13.56
CA ALA A 100 -5.53 7.36 13.26
C ALA A 100 -4.29 7.71 12.43
N LEU A 101 -3.22 6.94 12.60
CA LEU A 101 -2.01 7.06 11.80
C LEU A 101 -1.88 5.85 10.88
N PRO A 102 -2.07 6.01 9.55
CA PRO A 102 -1.79 4.95 8.61
C PRO A 102 -0.30 4.56 8.66
N PRO A 103 0.04 3.28 8.87
CA PRO A 103 1.43 2.86 8.89
C PRO A 103 2.07 2.94 7.50
N ASP A 104 3.38 3.19 7.46
CA ASP A 104 4.17 3.00 6.25
C ASP A 104 4.23 1.51 5.88
N LEU A 105 4.03 1.17 4.62
CA LEU A 105 3.92 -0.21 4.16
C LEU A 105 5.23 -0.86 3.74
N SER A 106 6.35 -0.12 3.74
CA SER A 106 7.65 -0.60 3.22
C SER A 106 8.10 -1.94 3.80
N LEU A 107 7.80 -2.21 5.07
CA LEU A 107 8.19 -3.44 5.77
C LEU A 107 7.00 -4.13 6.47
N ILE A 108 5.79 -3.85 6.06
CA ILE A 108 4.59 -4.25 6.80
C ILE A 108 4.48 -5.78 6.96
N THR A 109 4.81 -6.55 5.93
CA THR A 109 4.78 -8.01 5.97
C THR A 109 5.84 -8.61 6.89
N LYS A 110 6.93 -7.88 7.16
CA LYS A 110 7.94 -8.28 8.17
C LYS A 110 7.57 -7.78 9.58
N ALA A 111 6.84 -6.68 9.65
CA ALA A 111 6.45 -6.04 10.91
C ALA A 111 5.19 -6.64 11.54
N ARG A 112 4.55 -7.59 10.88
CA ARG A 112 3.35 -8.27 11.39
C ARG A 112 3.57 -9.78 11.48
N LYS A 113 3.15 -10.37 12.61
CA LYS A 113 3.13 -11.81 12.77
C LYS A 113 2.18 -12.42 11.73
N GLY A 114 2.66 -13.41 10.99
CA GLY A 114 1.92 -14.03 9.91
C GLY A 114 2.20 -13.41 8.52
N GLY A 115 2.98 -12.32 8.46
CA GLY A 115 3.47 -11.77 7.19
C GLY A 115 2.38 -11.50 6.15
N GLY A 116 2.58 -12.02 4.94
CA GLY A 116 1.63 -11.90 3.84
C GLY A 116 0.26 -12.52 4.14
N ASP A 117 0.21 -13.65 4.84
CA ASP A 117 -1.05 -14.28 5.26
C ASP A 117 -1.89 -13.37 6.14
N TYR A 118 -1.24 -12.66 7.07
CA TYR A 118 -1.94 -11.70 7.92
C TYR A 118 -2.47 -10.52 7.13
N ILE A 119 -1.68 -9.95 6.23
CA ILE A 119 -2.11 -8.79 5.42
C ILE A 119 -3.26 -9.20 4.49
N TYR A 120 -3.14 -10.35 3.81
CA TYR A 120 -4.24 -10.89 3.01
C TYR A 120 -5.53 -11.08 3.82
N ALA A 121 -5.42 -11.73 4.98
CA ALA A 121 -6.56 -11.98 5.84
C ALA A 121 -7.17 -10.68 6.38
N LEU A 122 -6.34 -9.68 6.70
CA LEU A 122 -6.79 -8.37 7.15
C LEU A 122 -7.59 -7.66 6.06
N LEU A 123 -7.06 -7.58 4.84
CA LEU A 123 -7.71 -6.88 3.71
C LEU A 123 -9.00 -7.55 3.27
N SER A 124 -9.10 -8.88 3.40
CA SER A 124 -10.30 -9.66 3.09
C SER A 124 -11.20 -9.94 4.30
N GLY A 125 -10.83 -9.50 5.49
CA GLY A 125 -11.48 -9.82 6.75
C GLY A 125 -12.57 -8.86 7.21
N TYR A 126 -12.87 -7.83 6.44
CA TYR A 126 -13.96 -6.90 6.76
C TYR A 126 -15.33 -7.57 6.66
N ALA A 127 -16.27 -7.13 7.47
CA ALA A 127 -17.67 -7.49 7.36
C ALA A 127 -18.53 -6.23 7.52
N GLU A 128 -19.62 -6.16 6.76
CA GLU A 128 -20.53 -5.00 6.76
C GLU A 128 -21.15 -4.77 8.15
N GLU A 129 -21.49 -5.86 8.82
CA GLU A 129 -22.09 -5.82 10.15
C GLU A 129 -21.24 -6.62 11.15
N PRO A 130 -20.99 -6.06 12.35
CA PRO A 130 -20.41 -6.84 13.43
C PRO A 130 -21.41 -7.87 13.98
N PRO A 131 -20.97 -8.87 14.76
CA PRO A 131 -21.87 -9.74 15.52
C PRO A 131 -22.84 -8.92 16.41
N ALA A 132 -24.04 -9.43 16.64
CA ALA A 132 -25.12 -8.71 17.34
C ALA A 132 -24.75 -8.26 18.77
N ASP A 133 -23.82 -8.93 19.40
CA ASP A 133 -23.30 -8.67 20.75
C ASP A 133 -21.97 -7.87 20.76
N PHE A 134 -21.50 -7.43 19.57
CA PHE A 134 -20.27 -6.65 19.44
C PHE A 134 -20.56 -5.16 19.39
N GLU A 135 -19.99 -4.41 20.33
CA GLU A 135 -20.09 -2.95 20.36
C GLU A 135 -18.97 -2.32 19.55
N LEU A 136 -19.31 -1.78 18.39
CA LEU A 136 -18.37 -1.10 17.49
C LEU A 136 -18.24 0.37 17.91
N ALA A 137 -17.02 0.82 18.16
CA ALA A 137 -16.75 2.22 18.48
C ALA A 137 -17.02 3.12 17.25
N ASP A 138 -17.41 4.37 17.54
CA ASP A 138 -17.71 5.34 16.49
C ASP A 138 -16.49 5.60 15.58
N GLY A 139 -16.73 5.64 14.27
CA GLY A 139 -15.66 5.81 13.26
C GLY A 139 -14.76 4.59 13.04
N MET A 140 -15.08 3.44 13.64
CA MET A 140 -14.34 2.20 13.44
C MET A 140 -15.10 1.25 12.52
N TYR A 141 -14.38 0.31 11.92
CA TYR A 141 -14.90 -0.73 11.02
C TYR A 141 -14.63 -2.10 11.61
N TYR A 142 -15.61 -3.01 11.51
CA TYR A 142 -15.44 -4.37 12.00
C TYR A 142 -14.54 -5.17 11.07
N ASN A 143 -13.56 -5.83 11.66
CA ASN A 143 -12.63 -6.70 10.93
C ASN A 143 -12.38 -7.97 11.76
N LYS A 144 -12.62 -9.12 11.15
CA LYS A 144 -12.51 -10.45 11.81
C LYS A 144 -11.10 -10.79 12.25
N VAL A 145 -10.08 -10.11 11.70
CA VAL A 145 -8.66 -10.47 11.83
C VAL A 145 -7.90 -9.48 12.71
N PHE A 146 -8.26 -8.20 12.64
CA PHE A 146 -7.59 -7.16 13.40
C PHE A 146 -7.75 -7.38 14.91
N PRO A 147 -6.68 -7.20 15.72
CA PRO A 147 -6.77 -7.33 17.17
C PRO A 147 -7.86 -6.43 17.76
N GLY A 148 -8.78 -7.01 18.54
CA GLY A 148 -9.95 -6.31 19.06
C GLY A 148 -11.09 -6.15 18.06
N HIS A 149 -10.97 -6.68 16.86
CA HIS A 149 -11.99 -6.75 15.81
C HIS A 149 -12.54 -5.40 15.32
N GLN A 150 -11.91 -4.28 15.66
CA GLN A 150 -12.27 -2.95 15.16
C GLN A 150 -11.03 -2.18 14.72
N ILE A 151 -11.10 -1.60 13.54
CA ILE A 151 -9.98 -0.91 12.87
C ILE A 151 -10.43 0.43 12.31
N ALA A 152 -9.58 1.46 12.42
CA ALA A 152 -9.89 2.79 11.90
C ALA A 152 -9.83 2.88 10.36
N MET A 153 -9.09 1.97 9.70
CA MET A 153 -9.04 1.90 8.24
C MET A 153 -10.37 1.39 7.70
N ASN A 154 -11.04 2.18 6.86
CA ASN A 154 -12.21 1.70 6.13
C ASN A 154 -11.85 0.54 5.19
N PRO A 155 -12.80 -0.33 4.78
CA PRO A 155 -12.54 -1.36 3.78
C PRO A 155 -11.94 -0.76 2.52
N PRO A 156 -10.65 -1.01 2.20
CA PRO A 156 -9.99 -0.32 1.09
C PRO A 156 -10.26 -0.97 -0.26
N LEU A 157 -10.64 -2.25 -0.27
CA LEU A 157 -10.82 -3.05 -1.47
C LEU A 157 -12.28 -3.47 -1.61
N GLY A 158 -12.83 -3.19 -2.77
CA GLY A 158 -14.06 -3.79 -3.29
C GLY A 158 -13.76 -4.44 -4.63
N ASP A 159 -14.60 -5.35 -5.10
CA ASP A 159 -14.42 -5.96 -6.42
C ASP A 159 -14.37 -4.87 -7.49
N ASP A 160 -13.44 -5.03 -8.44
CA ASP A 160 -13.18 -4.10 -9.54
C ASP A 160 -12.73 -2.67 -9.08
N ALA A 161 -12.11 -2.55 -7.88
CA ALA A 161 -11.54 -1.29 -7.41
C ALA A 161 -10.37 -0.77 -8.28
N VAL A 162 -9.73 -1.65 -9.03
CA VAL A 162 -8.75 -1.32 -10.08
C VAL A 162 -9.08 -2.08 -11.36
N GLU A 163 -8.58 -1.61 -12.50
CA GLU A 163 -8.69 -2.30 -13.78
C GLU A 163 -7.32 -2.81 -14.23
N TYR A 164 -7.08 -4.12 -14.09
CA TYR A 164 -5.82 -4.73 -14.49
C TYR A 164 -5.68 -4.80 -16.01
N THR A 165 -4.53 -4.37 -16.52
CA THR A 165 -4.25 -4.34 -17.97
C THR A 165 -3.92 -5.72 -18.56
N ASP A 166 -3.62 -6.71 -17.71
CA ASP A 166 -3.29 -8.08 -18.13
C ASP A 166 -4.52 -9.00 -18.25
N GLY A 167 -5.73 -8.46 -18.01
CA GLY A 167 -6.98 -9.20 -18.07
C GLY A 167 -7.29 -10.04 -16.81
N THR A 168 -6.45 -9.97 -15.78
CA THR A 168 -6.74 -10.59 -14.48
C THR A 168 -7.96 -9.92 -13.87
N LYS A 169 -8.87 -10.71 -13.30
CA LYS A 169 -10.05 -10.17 -12.65
C LYS A 169 -9.70 -9.56 -11.29
N ALA A 170 -10.00 -8.28 -11.10
CA ALA A 170 -9.68 -7.53 -9.88
C ALA A 170 -10.70 -7.77 -8.76
N THR A 171 -10.81 -9.03 -8.31
CA THR A 171 -11.60 -9.33 -7.11
C THR A 171 -10.87 -8.85 -5.87
N THR A 172 -11.61 -8.55 -4.79
CA THR A 172 -11.03 -8.21 -3.49
C THR A 172 -9.95 -9.21 -3.05
N ALA A 173 -10.20 -10.50 -3.23
CA ALA A 173 -9.26 -11.57 -2.89
C ALA A 173 -7.99 -11.53 -3.76
N GLN A 174 -8.14 -11.27 -5.07
CA GLN A 174 -7.00 -11.17 -5.98
C GLN A 174 -6.13 -9.95 -5.67
N MET A 175 -6.75 -8.79 -5.50
CA MET A 175 -6.03 -7.56 -5.16
C MET A 175 -5.33 -7.64 -3.80
N ALA A 176 -5.94 -8.32 -2.83
CA ALA A 176 -5.32 -8.55 -1.52
C ALA A 176 -4.15 -9.55 -1.58
N LYS A 177 -4.11 -10.42 -2.61
CA LYS A 177 -3.03 -11.39 -2.84
C LYS A 177 -1.86 -10.78 -3.62
N ASP A 178 -2.13 -9.91 -4.57
CA ASP A 178 -1.13 -9.23 -5.40
C ASP A 178 -0.33 -8.20 -4.59
#